data_009c452c2d9b8e8406e96dc9974ff615
#
_entry.id   009c452c2d9b8e8406e96dc9974ff615
#
_cell.length_a   1.000
_cell.length_b   1.000
_cell.length_c   1.000
_cell.angle_alpha   90.00
_cell.angle_beta   90.00
_cell.angle_gamma   90.00
#
_symmetry.space_group_name_H-M   'P 1'
#
loop_
_entity.id
_entity.type
_entity.pdbx_description
1 polymer ?
#
loop_
_entity_poly.entity_id
_entity_poly.type
_entity_poly.pdbx_seq_one_letter_code
_entity_poly.pdbx_strand_id
1 'polypeptide(L)'
;MSMKFNNGGYNPATSSLGAQINDKFWSKVAVKEARKKRVFSQLGDKLVQPKNYGDTLVKYHELPIIHKLNINDQAIDANGVKLVKNKWYAYDNAGAMTGDANGYATKELAKTAAGATGSIKSGNGNLYGGDTDFAVIKGSFPSLNEEGGKVNAVGMKRLVLEAKVTEFGFHVPFTKKMLDMDTETGLLARISREVGEAQGEIREKQIAAGLLSASEINRVLSGSASTIAEMGAADKVSFTDIRGMEQSLKLARSPKQTKMIDGSTKIGTVVIGAGYAAYVGQELLPVLEDMVHAGINVWKPVESYAAAGTIMEDEIGKVSSTRFIEVEDMIKYGGAGASSTDGVNDTDVENMYVTGGKYDVFPILYVGSDSFGTIGFDGDVARVNTVMPTADAHNDPYGKKGVVAISWFHGILIYRNERIRQILTTAKLA
;
A
#
# COMPACT_ATOMS: atom_id res chain seq x y z
N MET A 1 51.61 -21.35 -28.67
CA MET A 1 50.73 -22.44 -28.15
C MET A 1 51.44 -23.76 -28.41
N SER A 2 51.84 -24.46 -27.37
CA SER A 2 52.42 -25.78 -27.51
C SER A 2 51.29 -26.79 -27.73
N MET A 3 51.24 -27.41 -28.91
CA MET A 3 50.34 -28.55 -29.13
C MET A 3 50.79 -29.67 -28.22
N LYS A 4 50.03 -29.99 -27.23
CA LYS A 4 50.20 -31.20 -26.43
C LYS A 4 49.57 -32.35 -27.17
N PHE A 5 50.37 -33.14 -27.90
CA PHE A 5 49.96 -34.47 -28.36
C PHE A 5 49.86 -35.36 -27.14
N ASN A 6 48.84 -36.19 -27.08
CA ASN A 6 48.70 -37.18 -26.04
C ASN A 6 49.77 -38.28 -26.30
N ASN A 7 50.86 -38.25 -25.53
CA ASN A 7 51.99 -39.13 -25.67
C ASN A 7 51.84 -40.42 -24.86
N GLY A 8 50.66 -40.79 -24.52
CA GLY A 8 50.33 -42.12 -24.02
C GLY A 8 50.56 -43.12 -25.13
N GLY A 9 51.37 -44.17 -24.86
CA GLY A 9 51.74 -45.19 -25.82
C GLY A 9 50.56 -45.66 -26.69
N TYR A 10 50.86 -46.10 -27.90
CA TYR A 10 49.84 -46.50 -28.89
C TYR A 10 48.80 -47.44 -28.26
N ASN A 11 47.68 -46.90 -27.90
CA ASN A 11 46.50 -47.63 -27.46
C ASN A 11 45.39 -47.31 -28.48
N PRO A 12 44.99 -48.27 -29.35
CA PRO A 12 44.00 -48.03 -30.37
C PRO A 12 42.59 -47.67 -29.82
N ALA A 13 42.41 -47.81 -28.51
CA ALA A 13 41.15 -47.48 -27.86
C ALA A 13 41.07 -46.02 -27.33
N THR A 14 42.21 -45.27 -27.33
CA THR A 14 42.26 -43.87 -26.85
C THR A 14 42.40 -42.91 -28.05
N SER A 15 41.35 -42.22 -28.37
CA SER A 15 41.38 -41.15 -29.37
C SER A 15 42.03 -39.89 -28.79
N SER A 16 42.95 -39.26 -29.54
CA SER A 16 43.52 -37.97 -29.19
C SER A 16 42.58 -36.80 -29.37
N LEU A 17 41.42 -37.01 -29.94
CA LEU A 17 40.45 -35.95 -30.23
C LEU A 17 39.72 -35.42 -29.00
N GLY A 18 39.79 -36.10 -27.86
CA GLY A 18 39.02 -35.70 -26.67
C GLY A 18 37.51 -35.78 -26.85
N ALA A 19 36.77 -35.51 -25.86
CA ALA A 19 35.31 -35.38 -25.96
C ALA A 19 34.96 -34.10 -26.71
N GLN A 20 34.50 -34.24 -27.93
CA GLN A 20 33.99 -33.13 -28.77
C GLN A 20 32.50 -32.83 -28.56
N ILE A 21 31.92 -33.41 -27.51
CA ILE A 21 30.52 -33.22 -27.19
C ILE A 21 30.45 -31.98 -26.29
N ASN A 22 29.74 -30.95 -26.77
CA ASN A 22 29.31 -29.87 -25.91
C ASN A 22 28.23 -30.38 -24.96
N ASP A 23 28.59 -30.58 -23.69
CA ASP A 23 27.66 -31.07 -22.66
C ASP A 23 26.50 -30.09 -22.38
N LYS A 24 26.60 -28.87 -22.88
CA LYS A 24 25.61 -27.82 -22.62
C LYS A 24 25.20 -27.11 -23.91
N PHE A 25 23.94 -27.22 -24.24
CA PHE A 25 23.31 -26.39 -25.26
C PHE A 25 22.75 -25.12 -24.61
N TRP A 26 23.27 -23.98 -24.96
CA TRP A 26 22.76 -22.69 -24.50
C TRP A 26 21.60 -22.26 -25.39
N SER A 27 20.40 -22.34 -24.85
CA SER A 27 19.25 -21.76 -25.53
C SER A 27 19.36 -20.24 -25.53
N LYS A 28 19.19 -19.64 -26.73
CA LYS A 28 19.15 -18.18 -26.87
C LYS A 28 17.89 -17.56 -26.30
N VAL A 29 16.90 -18.37 -25.95
CA VAL A 29 15.65 -17.93 -25.37
C VAL A 29 15.80 -17.93 -23.86
N ALA A 30 15.91 -16.74 -23.26
CA ALA A 30 15.88 -16.60 -21.80
C ALA A 30 14.52 -17.05 -21.26
N VAL A 31 14.54 -17.74 -20.13
CA VAL A 31 13.31 -18.06 -19.40
C VAL A 31 12.68 -16.73 -19.00
N LYS A 32 11.40 -16.57 -19.33
CA LYS A 32 10.66 -15.39 -18.84
C LYS A 32 10.51 -15.51 -17.34
N GLU A 33 11.08 -14.58 -16.62
CA GLU A 33 10.80 -14.47 -15.19
C GLU A 33 9.33 -14.09 -14.97
N ALA A 34 8.76 -14.60 -13.88
CA ALA A 34 7.46 -14.16 -13.42
C ALA A 34 7.55 -12.68 -13.05
N ARG A 35 6.74 -11.85 -13.69
CA ARG A 35 6.72 -10.41 -13.44
C ARG A 35 5.72 -10.11 -12.36
N LYS A 36 6.15 -9.32 -11.38
CA LYS A 36 5.25 -8.85 -10.33
C LYS A 36 4.21 -7.89 -10.91
N LYS A 37 2.97 -8.11 -10.52
CA LYS A 37 1.86 -7.29 -10.97
C LYS A 37 1.84 -5.94 -10.28
N ARG A 38 1.34 -4.92 -10.97
CA ARG A 38 1.19 -3.55 -10.44
C ARG A 38 -0.25 -3.34 -10.02
N VAL A 39 -0.50 -3.44 -8.72
CA VAL A 39 -1.87 -3.51 -8.18
C VAL A 39 -2.30 -2.21 -7.49
N PHE A 40 -1.40 -1.54 -6.76
CA PHE A 40 -1.75 -0.34 -5.99
C PHE A 40 -2.07 0.88 -6.84
N SER A 41 -1.40 1.03 -7.97
CA SER A 41 -1.60 2.17 -8.88
C SER A 41 -2.95 2.19 -9.59
N GLN A 42 -3.73 1.09 -9.53
CA GLN A 42 -5.02 0.96 -10.22
C GLN A 42 -6.13 1.82 -9.61
N LEU A 43 -6.11 2.04 -8.30
CA LEU A 43 -7.16 2.73 -7.57
C LEU A 43 -6.85 4.19 -7.25
N GLY A 44 -5.63 4.66 -7.55
CA GLY A 44 -5.21 6.04 -7.30
C GLY A 44 -5.43 6.94 -8.51
N ASP A 45 -5.77 8.20 -8.25
CA ASP A 45 -5.80 9.22 -9.30
C ASP A 45 -4.39 9.47 -9.84
N LYS A 46 -4.28 9.71 -11.14
CA LYS A 46 -3.02 10.16 -11.75
C LYS A 46 -2.98 11.68 -11.80
N LEU A 47 -2.04 12.26 -11.05
CA LEU A 47 -1.79 13.70 -11.02
C LEU A 47 -0.48 13.98 -11.76
N VAL A 48 -0.41 15.14 -12.38
CA VAL A 48 0.75 15.58 -13.13
C VAL A 48 1.22 16.92 -12.58
N GLN A 49 2.50 17.00 -12.20
CA GLN A 49 3.16 18.24 -11.84
C GLN A 49 3.68 18.89 -13.12
N PRO A 50 3.19 20.09 -13.49
CA PRO A 50 3.68 20.78 -14.68
C PRO A 50 5.12 21.29 -14.48
N LYS A 51 5.87 21.42 -15.58
CA LYS A 51 7.23 21.97 -15.57
C LYS A 51 7.23 23.42 -15.11
N ASN A 52 8.29 23.85 -14.43
CA ASN A 52 8.54 25.22 -13.98
C ASN A 52 7.61 25.73 -12.85
N TYR A 53 6.91 24.84 -12.13
CA TYR A 53 6.03 25.19 -11.00
C TYR A 53 6.52 24.65 -9.64
N GLY A 54 7.81 24.36 -9.52
CA GLY A 54 8.39 23.84 -8.29
C GLY A 54 8.19 22.33 -8.11
N ASP A 55 8.51 21.81 -6.93
CA ASP A 55 8.49 20.40 -6.57
C ASP A 55 7.28 20.00 -5.72
N THR A 56 6.44 20.95 -5.35
CA THR A 56 5.31 20.74 -4.45
C THR A 56 3.99 20.93 -5.21
N LEU A 57 3.18 19.87 -5.23
CA LEU A 57 1.81 19.93 -5.73
C LEU A 57 0.87 20.33 -4.62
N VAL A 58 0.09 21.38 -4.85
CA VAL A 58 -0.93 21.85 -3.91
C VAL A 58 -2.31 21.60 -4.50
N LYS A 59 -3.19 20.97 -3.74
CA LYS A 59 -4.60 20.76 -4.08
C LYS A 59 -5.49 21.32 -2.98
N TYR A 60 -6.53 22.05 -3.35
CA TYR A 60 -7.51 22.55 -2.40
C TYR A 60 -8.62 21.53 -2.18
N HIS A 61 -8.96 21.31 -0.94
CA HIS A 61 -10.11 20.52 -0.55
C HIS A 61 -11.10 21.43 0.17
N GLU A 62 -12.24 21.64 -0.45
CA GLU A 62 -13.32 22.43 0.12
C GLU A 62 -14.15 21.56 1.05
N LEU A 63 -14.31 22.00 2.29
CA LEU A 63 -15.12 21.30 3.26
C LEU A 63 -16.61 21.62 3.04
N PRO A 64 -17.53 20.71 3.37
CA PRO A 64 -18.94 21.00 3.41
C PRO A 64 -19.22 22.23 4.26
N ILE A 65 -20.23 22.99 3.91
CA ILE A 65 -20.66 24.17 4.68
C ILE A 65 -20.94 23.72 6.11
N ILE A 66 -20.17 24.31 7.05
CA ILE A 66 -20.23 23.97 8.46
C ILE A 66 -21.30 24.85 9.12
N HIS A 67 -22.28 24.20 9.74
CA HIS A 67 -23.23 24.86 10.63
C HIS A 67 -23.20 24.19 12.02
N LYS A 68 -24.08 24.59 12.93
CA LYS A 68 -24.09 24.09 14.32
C LYS A 68 -24.17 22.57 14.45
N LEU A 69 -24.70 21.87 13.45
CA LEU A 69 -24.80 20.40 13.43
C LEU A 69 -23.49 19.70 13.07
N ASN A 70 -22.45 20.42 12.65
CA ASN A 70 -21.19 19.86 12.20
C ASN A 70 -20.02 20.27 13.12
N ILE A 71 -20.21 20.08 14.41
CA ILE A 71 -19.25 20.49 15.45
C ILE A 71 -17.98 19.64 15.43
N ASN A 72 -18.07 18.38 15.00
CA ASN A 72 -16.97 17.42 15.12
C ASN A 72 -15.84 17.61 14.09
N ASP A 73 -16.01 18.49 13.13
CA ASP A 73 -15.04 18.68 12.05
C ASP A 73 -13.79 19.46 12.44
N GLN A 74 -13.74 19.98 13.64
CA GLN A 74 -12.73 20.98 14.01
C GLN A 74 -11.59 20.42 14.83
N ALA A 75 -11.57 19.11 15.12
CA ALA A 75 -10.58 18.52 16.03
C ALA A 75 -10.47 19.32 17.36
N ILE A 76 -11.62 19.71 17.91
CA ILE A 76 -11.73 20.40 19.19
C ILE A 76 -12.52 19.51 20.13
N ASP A 77 -12.08 19.39 21.39
CA ASP A 77 -12.83 18.65 22.40
C ASP A 77 -14.05 19.43 22.92
N ALA A 78 -14.84 18.82 23.81
CA ALA A 78 -16.01 19.45 24.40
C ALA A 78 -15.66 20.72 25.24
N ASN A 79 -14.43 20.84 25.70
CA ASN A 79 -13.91 21.96 26.49
C ASN A 79 -13.23 23.03 25.62
N GLY A 80 -13.29 22.88 24.29
CA GLY A 80 -12.69 23.84 23.36
C GLY A 80 -11.18 23.66 23.15
N VAL A 81 -10.58 22.58 23.65
CA VAL A 81 -9.16 22.29 23.48
C VAL A 81 -8.90 21.73 22.08
N LYS A 82 -7.98 22.34 21.36
CA LYS A 82 -7.59 21.90 20.02
C LYS A 82 -6.70 20.66 20.11
N LEU A 83 -7.12 19.59 19.45
CA LEU A 83 -6.41 18.31 19.40
C LEU A 83 -5.31 18.34 18.33
N VAL A 84 -4.21 17.66 18.58
CA VAL A 84 -3.09 17.55 17.63
C VAL A 84 -3.43 16.55 16.53
N LYS A 85 -3.14 16.87 15.27
CA LYS A 85 -3.31 15.97 14.15
C LYS A 85 -2.53 14.66 14.34
N ASN A 86 -3.05 13.57 13.79
CA ASN A 86 -2.45 12.24 13.81
C ASN A 86 -2.23 11.67 15.23
N LYS A 87 -3.06 12.12 16.18
CA LYS A 87 -3.08 11.60 17.55
C LYS A 87 -4.49 11.16 17.93
N TRP A 88 -4.59 10.27 18.90
CA TRP A 88 -5.82 9.80 19.48
C TRP A 88 -5.91 10.24 20.95
N TYR A 89 -7.07 10.62 21.39
CA TYR A 89 -7.35 11.13 22.73
C TYR A 89 -8.40 10.26 23.39
N ALA A 90 -8.18 9.98 24.69
CA ALA A 90 -9.07 9.21 25.51
C ALA A 90 -9.93 10.14 26.39
N TYR A 91 -11.18 9.80 26.54
CA TYR A 91 -12.14 10.52 27.39
C TYR A 91 -12.86 9.52 28.29
N ASP A 92 -13.08 9.90 29.51
CA ASP A 92 -13.88 9.13 30.47
C ASP A 92 -15.38 9.15 30.12
N ASN A 93 -16.19 8.50 30.93
CA ASN A 93 -17.64 8.45 30.73
C ASN A 93 -18.32 9.82 30.98
N ALA A 94 -17.66 10.72 31.70
CA ALA A 94 -18.11 12.08 31.93
C ALA A 94 -17.70 13.06 30.81
N GLY A 95 -16.91 12.61 29.83
CA GLY A 95 -16.41 13.43 28.74
C GLY A 95 -15.16 14.23 29.08
N ALA A 96 -14.52 14.00 30.23
CA ALA A 96 -13.24 14.60 30.58
C ALA A 96 -12.10 13.83 29.92
N MET A 97 -11.07 14.58 29.43
CA MET A 97 -9.88 13.96 28.87
C MET A 97 -9.14 13.16 29.94
N THR A 98 -8.81 11.92 29.64
CA THR A 98 -8.09 11.02 30.55
C THR A 98 -6.79 10.52 29.88
N GLY A 99 -5.76 10.24 30.70
CA GLY A 99 -4.48 9.77 30.23
C GLY A 99 -3.57 10.88 29.68
N ASP A 100 -2.86 10.63 28.55
CA ASP A 100 -1.87 11.54 28.01
C ASP A 100 -2.52 12.74 27.30
N ALA A 101 -2.28 13.94 27.81
CA ALA A 101 -2.77 15.19 27.23
C ALA A 101 -2.17 15.49 25.83
N ASN A 102 -1.01 14.90 25.50
CA ASN A 102 -0.39 15.02 24.17
C ASN A 102 -0.98 14.03 23.14
N GLY A 103 -1.87 13.16 23.60
CA GLY A 103 -2.53 12.13 22.77
C GLY A 103 -1.64 10.93 22.42
N TYR A 104 -2.31 9.84 22.13
CA TYR A 104 -1.71 8.55 21.81
C TYR A 104 -1.43 8.42 20.32
N ALA A 105 -0.36 7.70 19.99
CA ALA A 105 -0.01 7.44 18.59
C ALA A 105 -0.99 6.47 17.91
N THR A 106 -1.64 5.59 18.67
CA THR A 106 -2.56 4.57 18.14
C THR A 106 -3.93 4.65 18.80
N LYS A 107 -4.95 4.18 18.08
CA LYS A 107 -6.32 4.13 18.54
C LYS A 107 -6.49 3.18 19.73
N GLU A 108 -5.77 2.07 19.70
CA GLU A 108 -5.81 1.02 20.71
C GLU A 108 -5.30 1.52 22.06
N LEU A 109 -4.17 2.24 22.07
CA LEU A 109 -3.63 2.83 23.28
C LEU A 109 -4.59 3.85 23.90
N ALA A 110 -5.23 4.66 23.06
CA ALA A 110 -6.26 5.59 23.54
C ALA A 110 -7.47 4.87 24.08
N LYS A 111 -7.89 3.75 23.45
CA LYS A 111 -9.01 2.94 23.91
C LYS A 111 -8.72 2.27 25.25
N THR A 112 -7.51 1.77 25.45
CA THR A 112 -7.05 1.21 26.73
C THR A 112 -7.09 2.28 27.81
N ALA A 113 -6.62 3.49 27.52
CA ALA A 113 -6.65 4.61 28.46
C ALA A 113 -8.07 5.12 28.78
N ALA A 114 -8.98 5.08 27.79
CA ALA A 114 -10.38 5.45 27.99
C ALA A 114 -11.17 4.45 28.84
N GLY A 115 -10.68 3.21 28.93
CA GLY A 115 -11.38 2.13 29.63
C GLY A 115 -12.60 1.59 28.89
N ALA A 116 -13.37 0.71 29.55
CA ALA A 116 -14.50 0.01 28.95
C ALA A 116 -15.68 0.92 28.57
N THR A 117 -15.88 2.02 29.30
CA THR A 117 -17.04 2.93 29.15
C THR A 117 -16.64 4.29 28.57
N GLY A 118 -15.35 4.56 28.44
CA GLY A 118 -14.84 5.81 27.89
C GLY A 118 -14.95 5.89 26.38
N SER A 119 -14.79 7.09 25.83
CA SER A 119 -14.81 7.38 24.41
C SER A 119 -13.43 7.83 23.91
N ILE A 120 -13.22 7.71 22.60
CA ILE A 120 -11.98 8.18 21.97
C ILE A 120 -12.27 9.16 20.86
N LYS A 121 -11.40 10.17 20.69
CA LYS A 121 -11.48 11.12 19.57
C LYS A 121 -10.17 11.15 18.79
N SER A 122 -10.28 11.27 17.49
CA SER A 122 -9.12 11.53 16.61
C SER A 122 -8.81 13.03 16.59
N GLY A 123 -7.54 13.38 16.68
CA GLY A 123 -7.08 14.75 16.46
C GLY A 123 -7.24 15.26 15.03
N ASN A 124 -7.55 14.37 14.07
CA ASN A 124 -7.91 14.78 12.72
C ASN A 124 -9.37 15.28 12.60
N GLY A 125 -10.17 15.09 13.64
CA GLY A 125 -11.59 15.40 13.62
C GLY A 125 -12.40 14.47 12.72
N ASN A 126 -13.64 14.80 12.51
CA ASN A 126 -14.51 14.13 11.56
C ASN A 126 -15.04 15.18 10.57
N LEU A 127 -14.33 15.39 9.48
CA LEU A 127 -14.60 16.43 8.48
C LEU A 127 -15.99 16.32 7.82
N TYR A 128 -16.61 15.15 7.92
CA TYR A 128 -17.89 14.83 7.28
C TYR A 128 -18.95 14.38 8.28
N GLY A 129 -18.59 14.35 9.56
CA GLY A 129 -19.52 14.05 10.63
C GLY A 129 -20.55 15.15 10.80
N GLY A 130 -21.68 14.78 11.34
CA GLY A 130 -22.72 15.71 11.76
C GLY A 130 -23.39 15.13 12.98
N ASP A 131 -24.12 15.96 13.69
CA ASP A 131 -24.91 15.51 14.80
C ASP A 131 -26.11 14.71 14.28
N THR A 132 -26.30 13.52 14.82
CA THR A 132 -27.43 12.63 14.49
C THR A 132 -28.38 12.48 15.66
N ASP A 133 -28.12 13.13 16.80
CA ASP A 133 -28.98 13.11 17.94
C ASP A 133 -30.25 13.95 17.67
N PHE A 134 -31.39 13.32 17.77
CA PHE A 134 -32.68 13.96 17.53
C PHE A 134 -32.93 15.16 18.46
N ALA A 135 -32.53 15.09 19.71
CA ALA A 135 -32.69 16.16 20.67
C ALA A 135 -31.89 17.41 20.27
N VAL A 136 -30.68 17.22 19.73
CA VAL A 136 -29.83 18.30 19.23
C VAL A 136 -30.35 18.86 17.92
N ILE A 137 -30.78 18.02 17.00
CA ILE A 137 -31.28 18.42 15.66
C ILE A 137 -32.55 19.22 15.77
N LYS A 138 -33.48 18.84 16.66
CA LYS A 138 -34.83 19.40 16.78
C LYS A 138 -34.89 20.92 16.91
N GLY A 139 -33.88 21.54 17.53
CA GLY A 139 -33.83 23.00 17.73
C GLY A 139 -32.77 23.72 16.89
N SER A 140 -32.09 23.01 15.95
CA SER A 140 -30.87 23.55 15.34
C SER A 140 -31.02 23.99 13.88
N PHE A 141 -32.21 23.90 13.31
CA PHE A 141 -32.43 24.34 11.93
C PHE A 141 -32.40 25.87 11.83
N PRO A 142 -31.61 26.43 10.90
CA PRO A 142 -31.60 27.87 10.69
C PRO A 142 -32.92 28.34 10.10
N SER A 143 -33.73 29.01 10.90
CA SER A 143 -35.01 29.57 10.45
C SER A 143 -34.87 31.07 10.18
N LEU A 144 -35.60 31.58 9.21
CA LEU A 144 -35.68 33.00 8.84
C LEU A 144 -36.96 33.66 9.39
N ASN A 145 -37.46 33.17 10.52
CA ASN A 145 -38.79 33.55 11.01
C ASN A 145 -38.85 34.96 11.64
N GLU A 146 -37.77 35.69 11.75
CA GLU A 146 -37.77 37.06 12.28
C GLU A 146 -37.62 38.05 11.13
N GLU A 147 -38.65 38.85 10.91
CA GLU A 147 -38.60 40.01 10.04
C GLU A 147 -37.60 41.04 10.61
N GLY A 148 -36.47 41.25 9.91
CA GLY A 148 -35.37 42.12 10.38
C GLY A 148 -34.36 41.45 11.33
N GLY A 149 -34.47 40.15 11.60
CA GLY A 149 -33.56 39.38 12.42
C GLY A 149 -32.19 39.18 11.78
N LYS A 150 -31.16 38.80 12.60
CA LYS A 150 -29.81 38.46 12.13
C LYS A 150 -29.89 37.21 11.27
N VAL A 151 -29.45 37.34 10.03
CA VAL A 151 -29.23 36.17 9.13
C VAL A 151 -28.13 35.28 9.67
N ASN A 152 -28.35 33.96 9.71
CA ASN A 152 -27.36 33.00 10.11
C ASN A 152 -26.25 32.96 9.04
N ALA A 153 -25.09 33.54 9.36
CA ALA A 153 -23.92 33.49 8.50
C ALA A 153 -23.22 32.13 8.67
N VAL A 154 -22.98 31.43 7.55
CA VAL A 154 -22.27 30.16 7.52
C VAL A 154 -20.97 30.34 6.75
N GLY A 155 -19.85 29.96 7.36
CA GLY A 155 -18.53 30.07 6.76
C GLY A 155 -18.18 28.85 5.93
N MET A 156 -17.52 29.10 4.79
CA MET A 156 -16.89 28.05 3.97
C MET A 156 -15.42 27.88 4.40
N LYS A 157 -15.01 26.63 4.59
CA LYS A 157 -13.62 26.32 4.95
C LYS A 157 -12.95 25.54 3.82
N ARG A 158 -11.68 25.83 3.61
CA ARG A 158 -10.82 25.16 2.64
C ARG A 158 -9.61 24.59 3.33
N LEU A 159 -9.27 23.33 3.03
CA LEU A 159 -8.02 22.68 3.43
C LEU A 159 -7.05 22.74 2.26
N VAL A 160 -5.78 22.97 2.59
CA VAL A 160 -4.68 22.87 1.65
C VAL A 160 -4.03 21.52 1.83
N LEU A 161 -3.97 20.75 0.74
CA LEU A 161 -3.32 19.45 0.67
C LEU A 161 -2.05 19.63 -0.15
N GLU A 162 -0.92 19.23 0.41
CA GLU A 162 0.38 19.39 -0.21
C GLU A 162 1.09 18.05 -0.29
N ALA A 163 1.74 17.78 -1.42
CA ALA A 163 2.63 16.66 -1.57
C ALA A 163 3.85 17.07 -2.38
N LYS A 164 5.00 16.59 -1.95
CA LYS A 164 6.28 16.84 -2.60
C LYS A 164 6.58 15.74 -3.60
N VAL A 165 7.04 16.14 -4.79
CA VAL A 165 7.55 15.22 -5.80
C VAL A 165 9.04 15.06 -5.59
N THR A 166 9.50 13.82 -5.48
CA THR A 166 10.92 13.48 -5.26
C THR A 166 11.45 12.75 -6.49
N GLU A 167 12.68 13.05 -6.87
CA GLU A 167 13.39 12.32 -7.90
C GLU A 167 14.04 11.08 -7.32
N PHE A 168 13.86 9.95 -8.00
CA PHE A 168 14.45 8.66 -7.69
C PHE A 168 15.24 8.17 -8.90
N GLY A 169 16.24 7.34 -8.65
CA GLY A 169 17.00 6.75 -9.74
C GLY A 169 17.98 5.69 -9.25
N PHE A 170 18.36 4.82 -10.16
CA PHE A 170 19.43 3.86 -9.97
C PHE A 170 20.12 3.57 -11.30
N HIS A 171 21.24 2.91 -11.26
CA HIS A 171 21.98 2.55 -12.45
C HIS A 171 22.56 1.15 -12.39
N VAL A 172 22.69 0.52 -13.53
CA VAL A 172 23.34 -0.78 -13.72
C VAL A 172 24.62 -0.57 -14.52
N PRO A 173 25.79 -0.82 -13.93
CA PRO A 173 27.06 -0.73 -14.63
C PRO A 173 27.26 -1.95 -15.53
N PHE A 174 27.89 -1.73 -16.68
CA PHE A 174 28.37 -2.80 -17.57
C PHE A 174 29.76 -2.45 -18.09
N THR A 175 30.47 -3.44 -18.65
CA THR A 175 31.82 -3.24 -19.16
C THR A 175 31.86 -3.42 -20.67
N LYS A 176 32.80 -2.74 -21.35
CA LYS A 176 33.04 -2.93 -22.77
C LYS A 176 33.35 -4.40 -23.09
N LYS A 177 34.08 -5.07 -22.21
CA LYS A 177 34.38 -6.49 -22.38
C LYS A 177 33.14 -7.37 -22.40
N MET A 178 32.12 -7.05 -21.58
CA MET A 178 30.82 -7.75 -21.64
C MET A 178 30.15 -7.56 -22.98
N LEU A 179 30.16 -6.35 -23.55
CA LEU A 179 29.55 -6.08 -24.86
C LEU A 179 30.29 -6.76 -25.99
N ASP A 180 31.63 -6.75 -25.97
CA ASP A 180 32.48 -7.27 -27.06
C ASP A 180 32.59 -8.80 -27.05
N MET A 181 32.41 -9.45 -25.88
CA MET A 181 32.56 -10.90 -25.69
C MET A 181 31.24 -11.62 -25.41
N ASP A 182 30.12 -10.89 -25.37
CA ASP A 182 28.80 -11.48 -25.16
C ASP A 182 28.41 -12.35 -26.36
N THR A 183 28.09 -13.59 -26.10
CA THR A 183 27.57 -14.52 -27.11
C THR A 183 26.10 -14.28 -27.45
N GLU A 184 25.41 -13.47 -26.64
CA GLU A 184 24.01 -13.11 -26.85
C GLU A 184 23.87 -11.69 -27.42
N THR A 185 23.29 -11.58 -28.59
CA THR A 185 22.96 -10.27 -29.19
C THR A 185 21.81 -9.62 -28.44
N GLY A 186 22.03 -8.37 -27.96
CA GLY A 186 20.99 -7.55 -27.36
C GLY A 186 21.05 -7.35 -25.85
N LEU A 187 22.23 -7.53 -25.24
CA LEU A 187 22.45 -7.31 -23.79
C LEU A 187 21.92 -5.97 -23.30
N LEU A 188 22.18 -4.87 -24.01
CA LEU A 188 21.73 -3.53 -23.62
C LEU A 188 20.22 -3.42 -23.62
N ALA A 189 19.55 -4.00 -24.63
CA ALA A 189 18.08 -3.98 -24.69
C ALA A 189 17.47 -4.78 -23.52
N ARG A 190 18.10 -5.91 -23.15
CA ARG A 190 17.69 -6.70 -22.00
C ARG A 190 17.87 -5.93 -20.70
N ILE A 191 19.06 -5.36 -20.45
CA ILE A 191 19.32 -4.53 -19.27
C ILE A 191 18.33 -3.37 -19.19
N SER A 192 18.09 -2.65 -20.29
CA SER A 192 17.14 -1.52 -20.30
C SER A 192 15.72 -1.94 -19.96
N ARG A 193 15.30 -3.13 -20.42
CA ARG A 193 13.98 -3.69 -20.08
C ARG A 193 13.89 -4.04 -18.59
N GLU A 194 14.86 -4.77 -18.05
CA GLU A 194 14.88 -5.15 -16.64
C GLU A 194 14.95 -3.91 -15.70
N VAL A 195 15.71 -2.89 -16.10
CA VAL A 195 15.78 -1.62 -15.38
C VAL A 195 14.40 -0.92 -15.37
N GLY A 196 13.67 -0.95 -16.49
CA GLY A 196 12.32 -0.39 -16.56
C GLY A 196 11.30 -1.15 -15.71
N GLU A 197 11.44 -2.46 -15.61
CA GLU A 197 10.56 -3.29 -14.77
C GLU A 197 10.84 -3.09 -13.28
N ALA A 198 12.12 -3.08 -12.90
CA ALA A 198 12.53 -2.78 -11.52
C ALA A 198 12.04 -1.39 -11.05
N GLN A 199 12.08 -0.38 -11.94
CA GLN A 199 11.49 0.93 -11.65
C GLN A 199 9.99 0.85 -11.32
N GLY A 200 9.25 0.06 -12.10
CA GLY A 200 7.83 -0.14 -11.84
C GLY A 200 7.54 -0.79 -10.50
N GLU A 201 8.30 -1.83 -10.13
CA GLU A 201 8.18 -2.49 -8.82
C GLU A 201 8.51 -1.56 -7.66
N ILE A 202 9.58 -0.78 -7.76
CA ILE A 202 9.95 0.19 -6.73
C ILE A 202 8.84 1.22 -6.55
N ARG A 203 8.25 1.71 -7.64
CA ARG A 203 7.16 2.66 -7.58
C ARG A 203 5.91 2.09 -6.89
N GLU A 204 5.54 0.85 -7.17
CA GLU A 204 4.43 0.17 -6.48
C GLU A 204 4.71 0.03 -4.97
N LYS A 205 5.93 -0.36 -4.59
CA LYS A 205 6.33 -0.43 -3.16
C LYS A 205 6.32 0.94 -2.48
N GLN A 206 6.67 2.02 -3.19
CA GLN A 206 6.56 3.38 -2.67
C GLN A 206 5.10 3.76 -2.41
N ILE A 207 4.18 3.41 -3.33
CA ILE A 207 2.75 3.64 -3.14
C ILE A 207 2.24 2.84 -1.94
N ALA A 208 2.56 1.56 -1.85
CA ALA A 208 2.18 0.71 -0.73
C ALA A 208 2.65 1.26 0.62
N ALA A 209 3.92 1.65 0.71
CA ALA A 209 4.49 2.23 1.94
C ALA A 209 3.81 3.56 2.31
N GLY A 210 3.53 4.42 1.33
CA GLY A 210 2.81 5.68 1.56
C GLY A 210 1.38 5.47 2.04
N LEU A 211 0.66 4.50 1.50
CA LEU A 211 -0.70 4.15 1.92
C LEU A 211 -0.71 3.50 3.31
N LEU A 212 0.23 2.61 3.61
CA LEU A 212 0.36 2.00 4.93
C LEU A 212 0.66 3.05 6.00
N SER A 213 1.60 3.96 5.74
CA SER A 213 1.89 5.08 6.65
C SER A 213 0.67 5.99 6.85
N ALA A 214 -0.07 6.30 5.79
CA ALA A 214 -1.30 7.09 5.88
C ALA A 214 -2.41 6.38 6.68
N SER A 215 -2.45 5.05 6.67
CA SER A 215 -3.46 4.26 7.36
C SER A 215 -3.17 4.01 8.84
N GLU A 216 -1.97 4.30 9.33
CA GLU A 216 -1.56 4.03 10.72
C GLU A 216 -2.49 4.66 11.75
N ILE A 217 -2.98 5.87 11.50
CA ILE A 217 -3.90 6.55 12.43
C ILE A 217 -5.27 5.88 12.51
N ASN A 218 -5.67 5.19 11.45
CA ASN A 218 -6.96 4.50 11.36
C ASN A 218 -6.78 2.97 11.42
N ARG A 219 -5.72 2.53 12.10
CA ARG A 219 -5.38 1.12 12.27
C ARG A 219 -6.29 0.44 13.29
N VAL A 220 -6.67 -0.79 12.99
CA VAL A 220 -7.38 -1.70 13.89
C VAL A 220 -6.56 -2.98 14.01
N LEU A 221 -6.41 -3.49 15.22
CA LEU A 221 -5.80 -4.79 15.48
C LEU A 221 -6.91 -5.84 15.52
N SER A 222 -6.73 -6.99 14.89
CA SER A 222 -7.64 -8.12 15.03
C SER A 222 -7.47 -8.80 16.39
N GLY A 223 -8.50 -9.53 16.82
CA GLY A 223 -8.50 -10.22 18.10
C GLY A 223 -8.60 -9.29 19.31
N SER A 224 -7.84 -9.61 20.35
CA SER A 224 -7.86 -8.92 21.64
C SER A 224 -6.62 -8.05 21.90
N ALA A 225 -5.65 -8.05 21.01
CA ALA A 225 -4.40 -7.31 21.17
C ALA A 225 -4.63 -5.79 21.20
N SER A 226 -3.98 -5.10 22.13
CA SER A 226 -4.00 -3.63 22.24
C SER A 226 -2.82 -2.99 21.53
N THR A 227 -1.72 -3.72 21.33
CA THR A 227 -0.52 -3.29 20.64
C THR A 227 -0.07 -4.33 19.62
N ILE A 228 0.72 -3.95 18.65
CA ILE A 228 1.27 -4.90 17.66
C ILE A 228 2.11 -5.97 18.37
N ALA A 229 2.87 -5.59 19.39
CA ALA A 229 3.75 -6.50 20.14
C ALA A 229 3.00 -7.56 20.96
N GLU A 230 1.69 -7.42 21.14
CA GLU A 230 0.84 -8.40 21.84
C GLU A 230 0.13 -9.35 20.87
N MET A 231 0.22 -9.11 19.56
CA MET A 231 -0.47 -9.93 18.55
C MET A 231 0.11 -11.34 18.50
N GLY A 232 -0.73 -12.32 18.75
CA GLY A 232 -0.37 -13.75 18.80
C GLY A 232 -1.16 -14.61 17.81
N ALA A 233 -1.06 -15.92 17.96
CA ALA A 233 -1.73 -16.90 17.09
C ALA A 233 -3.26 -16.79 17.07
N ALA A 234 -3.88 -16.29 18.15
CA ALA A 234 -5.33 -16.11 18.24
C ALA A 234 -5.86 -14.86 17.52
N ASP A 235 -4.97 -13.90 17.20
CA ASP A 235 -5.36 -12.60 16.67
C ASP A 235 -5.47 -12.63 15.12
N LYS A 236 -6.22 -13.60 14.62
CA LYS A 236 -6.58 -13.72 13.20
C LYS A 236 -7.78 -12.83 12.87
N VAL A 237 -7.81 -12.31 11.65
CA VAL A 237 -8.93 -11.49 11.20
C VAL A 237 -10.24 -12.28 11.24
N SER A 238 -11.29 -11.63 11.76
CA SER A 238 -12.64 -12.19 11.86
C SER A 238 -13.62 -11.44 10.95
N PHE A 239 -14.77 -12.06 10.69
CA PHE A 239 -15.87 -11.40 9.98
C PHE A 239 -16.34 -10.11 10.69
N THR A 240 -16.27 -10.11 12.03
CA THR A 240 -16.64 -8.93 12.82
C THR A 240 -15.70 -7.76 12.57
N ASP A 241 -14.39 -8.02 12.44
CA ASP A 241 -13.39 -6.99 12.14
C ASP A 241 -13.63 -6.38 10.78
N ILE A 242 -13.91 -7.21 9.75
CA ILE A 242 -14.23 -6.75 8.40
C ILE A 242 -15.49 -5.89 8.41
N ARG A 243 -16.57 -6.33 9.06
CA ARG A 243 -17.80 -5.54 9.19
C ARG A 243 -17.58 -4.25 9.97
N GLY A 244 -16.80 -4.28 11.03
CA GLY A 244 -16.42 -3.08 11.80
C GLY A 244 -15.67 -2.08 10.93
N MET A 245 -14.77 -2.56 10.08
CA MET A 245 -14.03 -1.73 9.13
C MET A 245 -14.97 -1.13 8.07
N GLU A 246 -15.87 -1.93 7.47
CA GLU A 246 -16.87 -1.43 6.53
C GLU A 246 -17.79 -0.36 7.16
N GLN A 247 -18.25 -0.59 8.40
CA GLN A 247 -19.03 0.39 9.12
C GLN A 247 -18.27 1.69 9.35
N SER A 248 -17.00 1.59 9.72
CA SER A 248 -16.16 2.75 9.96
C SER A 248 -15.89 3.56 8.68
N LEU A 249 -15.75 2.89 7.53
CA LEU A 249 -15.66 3.55 6.21
C LEU A 249 -16.99 4.24 5.82
N LYS A 250 -18.13 3.62 6.10
CA LYS A 250 -19.45 4.23 5.89
C LYS A 250 -19.65 5.46 6.77
N LEU A 251 -19.24 5.40 8.04
CA LEU A 251 -19.29 6.56 8.95
C LEU A 251 -18.37 7.70 8.48
N ALA A 252 -17.23 7.38 7.89
CA ALA A 252 -16.35 8.34 7.23
C ALA A 252 -16.89 8.84 5.87
N ARG A 253 -18.10 8.44 5.48
CA ARG A 253 -18.71 8.75 4.18
C ARG A 253 -17.80 8.42 3.01
N SER A 254 -17.10 7.31 3.08
CA SER A 254 -16.28 6.81 1.99
C SER A 254 -17.16 6.17 0.93
N PRO A 255 -17.15 6.65 -0.32
CA PRO A 255 -17.84 5.97 -1.39
C PRO A 255 -17.13 4.65 -1.72
N LYS A 256 -17.91 3.69 -2.21
CA LYS A 256 -17.37 2.44 -2.73
C LYS A 256 -16.63 2.68 -4.03
N GLN A 257 -15.64 1.86 -4.31
CA GLN A 257 -14.99 1.84 -5.61
C GLN A 257 -15.96 1.36 -6.67
N THR A 258 -16.09 2.12 -7.73
CA THR A 258 -16.94 1.81 -8.90
C THR A 258 -16.17 1.85 -10.20
N LYS A 259 -14.92 2.30 -10.15
CA LYS A 259 -14.02 2.46 -11.29
C LYS A 259 -12.61 2.05 -10.89
N MET A 260 -11.87 1.48 -11.80
CA MET A 260 -10.44 1.28 -11.68
C MET A 260 -9.75 1.77 -12.96
N ILE A 261 -8.45 2.04 -12.88
CA ILE A 261 -7.63 2.38 -14.03
C ILE A 261 -7.28 1.08 -14.74
N ASP A 262 -7.56 0.99 -16.04
CA ASP A 262 -7.16 -0.15 -16.86
C ASP A 262 -5.62 -0.26 -16.90
N GLY A 263 -5.08 -1.44 -16.62
CA GLY A 263 -3.65 -1.74 -16.66
C GLY A 263 -3.05 -1.74 -18.07
N SER A 264 -3.87 -1.55 -19.12
CA SER A 264 -3.38 -1.45 -20.49
C SER A 264 -2.63 -0.15 -20.72
N THR A 265 -1.82 -0.10 -21.79
CA THR A 265 -1.07 1.11 -22.22
C THR A 265 -1.98 2.29 -22.58
N LYS A 266 -3.26 2.06 -22.75
CA LYS A 266 -4.28 3.11 -22.93
C LYS A 266 -4.82 3.49 -21.57
N ILE A 267 -4.70 4.76 -21.21
CA ILE A 267 -5.26 5.31 -19.97
C ILE A 267 -6.79 5.30 -20.11
N GLY A 268 -7.42 4.24 -19.63
CA GLY A 268 -8.86 4.05 -19.60
C GLY A 268 -9.34 3.81 -18.16
N THR A 269 -10.61 4.08 -17.89
CA THR A 269 -11.27 3.66 -16.65
C THR A 269 -12.28 2.57 -16.97
N VAL A 270 -12.21 1.45 -16.24
CA VAL A 270 -13.17 0.35 -16.34
C VAL A 270 -14.17 0.47 -15.18
N VAL A 271 -15.46 0.28 -15.48
CA VAL A 271 -16.51 0.24 -14.47
C VAL A 271 -16.52 -1.12 -13.80
N ILE A 272 -16.40 -1.13 -12.48
CA ILE A 272 -16.43 -2.34 -11.65
C ILE A 272 -17.67 -2.37 -10.76
N GLY A 273 -18.03 -3.55 -10.25
CA GLY A 273 -19.09 -3.67 -9.24
C GLY A 273 -18.72 -2.92 -7.96
N ALA A 274 -19.67 -2.15 -7.41
CA ALA A 274 -19.44 -1.33 -6.23
C ALA A 274 -19.01 -2.13 -5.00
N GLY A 275 -17.81 -1.85 -4.47
CA GLY A 275 -17.25 -2.49 -3.28
C GLY A 275 -16.16 -1.64 -2.64
N TYR A 276 -15.77 -1.97 -1.41
CA TYR A 276 -14.55 -1.44 -0.81
C TYR A 276 -13.39 -2.33 -1.23
N ALA A 277 -12.32 -1.74 -1.74
CA ALA A 277 -11.12 -2.48 -2.09
C ALA A 277 -10.25 -2.70 -0.85
N ALA A 278 -9.78 -3.93 -0.66
CA ALA A 278 -8.86 -4.31 0.39
C ALA A 278 -7.69 -5.07 -0.23
N TYR A 279 -6.48 -4.55 -0.07
CA TYR A 279 -5.25 -5.22 -0.50
C TYR A 279 -4.78 -6.18 0.57
N VAL A 280 -4.47 -7.40 0.17
CA VAL A 280 -4.02 -8.48 1.06
C VAL A 280 -2.82 -9.21 0.46
N GLY A 281 -1.93 -9.71 1.32
CA GLY A 281 -0.87 -10.63 0.92
C GLY A 281 -1.39 -12.05 0.75
N GLN A 282 -0.65 -12.85 0.00
CA GLN A 282 -0.95 -14.27 -0.25
C GLN A 282 -1.05 -15.08 1.06
N GLU A 283 -0.30 -14.69 2.07
CA GLU A 283 -0.24 -15.36 3.37
C GLU A 283 -1.58 -15.33 4.14
N LEU A 284 -2.43 -14.37 3.83
CA LEU A 284 -3.74 -14.22 4.47
C LEU A 284 -4.85 -15.02 3.79
N LEU A 285 -4.62 -15.56 2.61
CA LEU A 285 -5.63 -16.27 1.83
C LEU A 285 -6.26 -17.44 2.59
N PRO A 286 -5.49 -18.35 3.25
CA PRO A 286 -6.08 -19.46 4.01
C PRO A 286 -6.98 -18.97 5.15
N VAL A 287 -6.62 -17.87 5.82
CA VAL A 287 -7.42 -17.30 6.91
C VAL A 287 -8.74 -16.71 6.40
N LEU A 288 -8.72 -16.12 5.21
CA LEU A 288 -9.92 -15.55 4.59
C LEU A 288 -10.86 -16.63 4.06
N GLU A 289 -10.32 -17.68 3.45
CA GLU A 289 -11.10 -18.82 2.92
C GLU A 289 -11.79 -19.62 4.01
N ASP A 290 -11.11 -19.80 5.14
CA ASP A 290 -11.64 -20.52 6.32
C ASP A 290 -12.57 -19.66 7.18
N MET A 291 -12.88 -18.43 6.79
CA MET A 291 -13.66 -17.51 7.61
C MET A 291 -15.11 -17.95 7.76
N VAL A 292 -15.51 -18.29 8.99
CA VAL A 292 -16.86 -18.72 9.33
C VAL A 292 -17.55 -17.71 10.25
N HIS A 293 -18.81 -17.40 9.97
CA HIS A 293 -19.68 -16.63 10.83
C HIS A 293 -21.02 -17.33 11.05
N ALA A 294 -21.42 -17.53 12.30
CA ALA A 294 -22.64 -18.25 12.65
C ALA A 294 -22.76 -19.66 12.00
N GLY A 295 -21.63 -20.37 11.87
CA GLY A 295 -21.59 -21.71 11.27
C GLY A 295 -21.62 -21.73 9.73
N ILE A 296 -21.58 -20.59 9.07
CA ILE A 296 -21.61 -20.47 7.60
C ILE A 296 -20.30 -19.83 7.11
N ASN A 297 -19.68 -20.42 6.08
CA ASN A 297 -18.55 -19.79 5.42
C ASN A 297 -19.02 -18.52 4.70
N VAL A 298 -18.43 -17.40 5.08
CA VAL A 298 -18.80 -16.07 4.57
C VAL A 298 -17.95 -15.63 3.37
N TRP A 299 -16.86 -16.34 3.09
CA TRP A 299 -16.02 -16.10 1.93
C TRP A 299 -16.74 -16.47 0.64
N LYS A 300 -16.64 -15.61 -0.34
CA LYS A 300 -17.16 -15.87 -1.70
C LYS A 300 -16.01 -15.69 -2.68
N PRO A 301 -15.50 -16.77 -3.27
CA PRO A 301 -14.46 -16.69 -4.30
C PRO A 301 -14.97 -15.93 -5.53
N VAL A 302 -14.07 -15.29 -6.24
CA VAL A 302 -14.40 -14.46 -7.41
C VAL A 302 -15.21 -15.21 -8.45
N GLU A 303 -14.95 -16.49 -8.65
CA GLU A 303 -15.63 -17.37 -9.58
C GLU A 303 -17.14 -17.48 -9.35
N SER A 304 -17.57 -17.30 -8.10
CA SER A 304 -19.00 -17.42 -7.73
C SER A 304 -19.86 -16.22 -8.11
N TYR A 305 -19.26 -15.06 -8.40
CA TYR A 305 -19.97 -13.83 -8.71
C TYR A 305 -19.41 -13.02 -9.88
N ALA A 306 -18.36 -13.53 -10.52
CA ALA A 306 -17.68 -12.86 -11.61
C ALA A 306 -18.55 -12.83 -12.86
N ALA A 307 -19.00 -11.64 -13.27
CA ALA A 307 -19.43 -11.37 -14.62
C ALA A 307 -18.27 -10.71 -15.38
N ALA A 308 -18.05 -11.07 -16.62
CA ALA A 308 -16.98 -10.51 -17.42
C ALA A 308 -17.01 -8.96 -17.41
N GLY A 309 -15.90 -8.35 -17.02
CA GLY A 309 -15.73 -6.89 -17.02
C GLY A 309 -16.19 -6.16 -15.76
N THR A 310 -16.64 -6.86 -14.70
CA THR A 310 -17.09 -6.21 -13.45
C THR A 310 -16.19 -6.50 -12.25
N ILE A 311 -15.12 -7.26 -12.42
CA ILE A 311 -14.13 -7.63 -11.41
C ILE A 311 -12.95 -6.66 -11.43
N MET A 312 -12.33 -6.46 -10.25
CA MET A 312 -11.05 -5.78 -10.15
C MET A 312 -9.94 -6.71 -10.66
N GLU A 313 -8.88 -6.14 -11.21
CA GLU A 313 -7.69 -6.92 -11.56
C GLU A 313 -7.10 -7.53 -10.28
N ASP A 314 -6.74 -8.82 -10.34
CA ASP A 314 -6.25 -9.61 -9.20
C ASP A 314 -7.23 -9.73 -8.01
N GLU A 315 -8.52 -9.57 -8.25
CA GLU A 315 -9.54 -9.83 -7.24
C GLU A 315 -9.66 -11.34 -7.01
N ILE A 316 -9.49 -11.77 -5.77
CA ILE A 316 -9.57 -13.18 -5.37
C ILE A 316 -10.92 -13.57 -4.80
N GLY A 317 -11.62 -12.65 -4.16
CA GLY A 317 -12.91 -12.93 -3.56
C GLY A 317 -13.48 -11.75 -2.80
N LYS A 318 -14.60 -11.97 -2.15
CA LYS A 318 -15.27 -10.94 -1.33
C LYS A 318 -15.86 -11.49 -0.05
N VAL A 319 -15.91 -10.62 0.96
CA VAL A 319 -16.68 -10.81 2.20
C VAL A 319 -17.56 -9.58 2.38
N SER A 320 -18.86 -9.77 2.49
CA SER A 320 -19.84 -8.66 2.56
C SER A 320 -19.70 -7.68 1.37
N SER A 321 -19.36 -6.42 1.61
CA SER A 321 -19.10 -5.43 0.56
C SER A 321 -17.61 -5.13 0.34
N THR A 322 -16.72 -5.85 0.99
CA THR A 322 -15.27 -5.77 0.80
C THR A 322 -14.82 -6.74 -0.28
N ARG A 323 -14.05 -6.25 -1.24
CA ARG A 323 -13.42 -7.02 -2.30
C ARG A 323 -11.94 -7.10 -2.04
N PHE A 324 -11.40 -8.31 -2.03
CA PHE A 324 -9.99 -8.57 -1.73
C PHE A 324 -9.19 -8.68 -3.02
N ILE A 325 -8.13 -7.89 -3.07
CA ILE A 325 -7.18 -7.83 -4.18
C ILE A 325 -5.86 -8.42 -3.67
N GLU A 326 -5.38 -9.44 -4.34
CA GLU A 326 -4.13 -10.10 -3.98
C GLU A 326 -2.92 -9.28 -4.39
N VAL A 327 -1.96 -9.18 -3.48
CA VAL A 327 -0.67 -8.56 -3.72
C VAL A 327 0.42 -9.59 -3.45
N GLU A 328 1.17 -9.96 -4.49
CA GLU A 328 2.20 -11.02 -4.40
C GLU A 328 3.30 -10.70 -3.37
N ASP A 329 3.63 -9.43 -3.18
CA ASP A 329 4.72 -8.95 -2.30
C ASP A 329 4.20 -7.88 -1.34
N MET A 330 3.13 -8.20 -0.60
CA MET A 330 2.59 -7.26 0.39
C MET A 330 3.61 -6.99 1.49
N ILE A 331 3.74 -5.72 1.88
CA ILE A 331 4.61 -5.32 2.99
C ILE A 331 4.06 -5.91 4.28
N LYS A 332 4.87 -6.65 5.02
CA LYS A 332 4.55 -7.23 6.34
C LYS A 332 5.41 -6.63 7.44
N TYR A 333 4.94 -6.72 8.66
CA TYR A 333 5.70 -6.37 9.86
C TYR A 333 6.32 -7.65 10.43
N GLY A 334 7.50 -8.05 9.90
CA GLY A 334 8.18 -9.29 10.27
C GLY A 334 8.64 -9.25 11.73
N GLY A 335 8.27 -10.25 12.53
CA GLY A 335 8.64 -10.38 13.94
C GLY A 335 8.18 -9.24 14.84
N ALA A 336 7.10 -8.54 14.46
CA ALA A 336 6.57 -7.42 15.25
C ALA A 336 5.56 -7.82 16.32
N GLY A 337 5.03 -9.05 16.25
CA GLY A 337 4.06 -9.58 17.19
C GLY A 337 4.65 -10.10 18.49
N ALA A 338 3.85 -10.82 19.26
CA ALA A 338 4.26 -11.48 20.51
C ALA A 338 5.30 -12.58 20.22
N SER A 339 5.99 -13.02 21.26
CA SER A 339 6.89 -14.16 21.16
C SER A 339 6.10 -15.43 20.83
N SER A 340 6.59 -16.18 19.85
CA SER A 340 5.96 -17.46 19.49
C SER A 340 6.22 -18.53 20.55
N THR A 341 5.36 -19.52 20.62
CA THR A 341 5.48 -20.63 21.55
C THR A 341 6.64 -21.57 21.21
N ASP A 342 7.08 -21.57 19.95
CA ASP A 342 8.11 -22.51 19.43
C ASP A 342 9.49 -21.85 19.22
N GLY A 343 9.62 -20.58 19.47
CA GLY A 343 10.90 -19.86 19.55
C GLY A 343 11.43 -19.31 18.22
N VAL A 344 12.12 -20.07 17.39
CA VAL A 344 13.02 -19.51 16.35
C VAL A 344 12.69 -19.92 14.91
N ASN A 345 11.74 -20.82 14.71
CA ASN A 345 11.39 -21.35 13.39
C ASN A 345 10.54 -20.36 12.57
N ASP A 346 10.59 -20.46 11.23
CA ASP A 346 9.70 -19.70 10.35
C ASP A 346 8.21 -20.00 10.55
N THR A 347 7.93 -21.15 11.18
CA THR A 347 6.59 -21.60 11.61
C THR A 347 6.68 -22.11 13.03
N ASP A 348 5.62 -21.92 13.81
CA ASP A 348 5.47 -22.52 15.15
C ASP A 348 4.55 -23.76 15.12
N VAL A 349 4.31 -24.40 16.31
CA VAL A 349 3.44 -25.56 16.45
C VAL A 349 2.00 -25.33 15.99
N GLU A 350 1.57 -24.08 15.84
CA GLU A 350 0.26 -23.69 15.35
C GLU A 350 0.26 -23.39 13.83
N ASN A 351 1.36 -23.66 13.13
CA ASN A 351 1.56 -23.32 11.71
C ASN A 351 1.41 -21.81 11.43
N MET A 352 1.91 -20.96 12.31
CA MET A 352 1.87 -19.52 12.13
C MET A 352 3.18 -19.02 11.50
N TYR A 353 3.10 -17.90 10.75
CA TYR A 353 4.29 -17.23 10.27
C TYR A 353 5.05 -16.54 11.41
N VAL A 354 6.34 -16.85 11.53
CA VAL A 354 7.23 -16.38 12.59
C VAL A 354 8.55 -15.90 12.02
N THR A 355 9.04 -14.76 12.48
CA THR A 355 10.36 -14.24 12.15
C THR A 355 11.12 -13.92 13.42
N GLY A 356 12.30 -14.53 13.61
CA GLY A 356 13.12 -14.30 14.79
C GLY A 356 12.44 -14.65 16.13
N GLY A 357 11.60 -15.67 16.14
CA GLY A 357 10.90 -16.15 17.35
C GLY A 357 9.69 -15.29 17.73
N LYS A 358 9.18 -14.45 16.85
CA LYS A 358 7.99 -13.63 17.07
C LYS A 358 7.04 -13.73 15.88
N TYR A 359 5.75 -13.61 16.15
CA TYR A 359 4.73 -13.66 15.12
C TYR A 359 4.87 -12.53 14.13
N ASP A 360 4.71 -12.84 12.86
CA ASP A 360 4.61 -11.87 11.77
C ASP A 360 3.21 -11.27 11.75
N VAL A 361 3.15 -9.96 11.50
CA VAL A 361 1.89 -9.23 11.44
C VAL A 361 1.67 -8.73 10.02
N PHE A 362 0.51 -9.03 9.47
CA PHE A 362 0.14 -8.75 8.09
C PHE A 362 -0.95 -7.68 8.03
N PRO A 363 -0.78 -6.64 7.21
CA PRO A 363 -1.80 -5.64 7.03
C PRO A 363 -2.83 -6.05 5.97
N ILE A 364 -4.09 -5.80 6.23
CA ILE A 364 -5.17 -5.72 5.25
C ILE A 364 -5.44 -4.25 5.03
N LEU A 365 -5.07 -3.71 3.87
CA LEU A 365 -5.12 -2.30 3.58
C LEU A 365 -6.40 -1.95 2.81
N TYR A 366 -7.31 -1.23 3.43
CA TYR A 366 -8.54 -0.73 2.84
C TYR A 366 -8.31 0.62 2.19
N VAL A 367 -8.77 0.75 0.94
CA VAL A 367 -8.68 1.98 0.15
C VAL A 367 -10.05 2.37 -0.38
N GLY A 368 -10.61 3.45 0.13
CA GLY A 368 -11.86 4.03 -0.36
C GLY A 368 -11.65 4.79 -1.68
N SER A 369 -12.74 5.08 -2.38
CA SER A 369 -12.68 5.91 -3.59
C SER A 369 -12.21 7.34 -3.28
N ASP A 370 -11.50 7.95 -4.22
CA ASP A 370 -10.95 9.32 -4.12
C ASP A 370 -10.17 9.55 -2.81
N SER A 371 -9.34 8.58 -2.40
CA SER A 371 -8.55 8.67 -1.18
C SER A 371 -7.15 9.18 -1.40
N PHE A 372 -6.52 8.88 -2.52
CA PHE A 372 -5.15 9.27 -2.85
C PHE A 372 -4.95 9.50 -4.35
N GLY A 373 -3.87 10.17 -4.68
CA GLY A 373 -3.39 10.33 -6.04
C GLY A 373 -1.88 10.14 -6.12
N THR A 374 -1.41 9.55 -7.19
CA THR A 374 0.01 9.43 -7.52
C THR A 374 0.42 10.58 -8.41
N ILE A 375 1.55 11.23 -8.07
CA ILE A 375 2.05 12.40 -8.79
C ILE A 375 3.21 11.96 -9.67
N GLY A 376 3.10 12.29 -10.96
CA GLY A 376 4.20 12.21 -11.91
C GLY A 376 4.60 13.60 -12.39
N PHE A 377 5.73 13.72 -13.07
CA PHE A 377 6.19 14.97 -13.65
C PHE A 377 5.82 15.02 -15.14
N ASP A 378 5.33 16.17 -15.62
CA ASP A 378 4.88 16.33 -16.99
C ASP A 378 6.02 16.15 -18.00
N GLY A 379 5.83 15.17 -18.91
CA GLY A 379 6.81 14.79 -19.91
C GLY A 379 7.94 13.89 -19.45
N ASP A 380 8.00 13.49 -18.16
CA ASP A 380 9.04 12.62 -17.61
C ASP A 380 8.45 11.46 -16.82
N VAL A 381 7.95 10.46 -17.52
CA VAL A 381 7.44 9.24 -16.87
C VAL A 381 8.59 8.42 -16.25
N ALA A 382 9.63 8.21 -17.03
CA ALA A 382 10.93 7.67 -16.62
C ALA A 382 11.95 7.97 -17.73
N ARG A 383 13.15 8.38 -17.34
CA ARG A 383 14.26 8.60 -18.28
C ARG A 383 15.26 7.46 -18.17
N VAL A 384 15.44 6.75 -19.27
CA VAL A 384 16.50 5.76 -19.39
C VAL A 384 17.65 6.37 -20.17
N ASN A 385 18.80 6.53 -19.54
CA ASN A 385 20.03 7.04 -20.14
C ASN A 385 21.05 5.91 -20.24
N THR A 386 21.53 5.65 -21.45
CA THR A 386 22.60 4.68 -21.68
C THR A 386 23.88 5.43 -22.01
N VAL A 387 24.89 5.31 -21.16
CA VAL A 387 26.22 5.86 -21.36
C VAL A 387 27.11 4.71 -21.84
N MET A 388 27.53 4.81 -23.10
CA MET A 388 28.45 3.82 -23.69
C MET A 388 29.88 4.00 -23.14
N PRO A 389 30.66 2.92 -23.07
CA PRO A 389 32.05 3.00 -22.64
C PRO A 389 32.86 3.92 -23.54
N THR A 390 33.29 5.05 -23.02
CA THR A 390 34.10 6.07 -23.71
C THR A 390 35.27 6.46 -22.80
N ALA A 391 36.45 6.67 -23.38
CA ALA A 391 37.63 7.05 -22.61
C ALA A 391 37.43 8.42 -21.96
N ASP A 392 37.63 8.48 -20.64
CA ASP A 392 37.64 9.70 -19.84
C ASP A 392 38.97 9.76 -19.07
N ALA A 393 39.66 10.87 -19.22
CA ALA A 393 41.04 11.03 -18.70
C ALA A 393 41.15 10.82 -17.18
N HIS A 394 40.08 11.07 -16.41
CA HIS A 394 40.12 11.01 -14.96
C HIS A 394 39.48 9.76 -14.37
N ASN A 395 38.37 9.28 -14.90
CA ASN A 395 37.59 8.21 -14.29
C ASN A 395 37.74 6.86 -15.01
N ASP A 396 37.92 6.86 -16.33
CA ASP A 396 38.02 5.66 -17.14
C ASP A 396 38.96 5.88 -18.34
N PRO A 397 40.30 5.95 -18.15
CA PRO A 397 41.22 6.26 -19.23
C PRO A 397 41.21 5.22 -20.36
N TYR A 398 40.71 4.02 -20.13
CA TYR A 398 40.62 2.96 -21.13
C TYR A 398 39.22 2.81 -21.77
N GLY A 399 38.24 3.61 -21.35
CA GLY A 399 36.89 3.54 -21.87
C GLY A 399 36.23 2.17 -21.68
N LYS A 400 36.37 1.58 -20.49
CA LYS A 400 35.89 0.21 -20.21
C LYS A 400 34.57 0.15 -19.48
N LYS A 401 34.10 1.29 -18.91
CA LYS A 401 32.91 1.35 -18.10
C LYS A 401 31.75 1.99 -18.87
N GLY A 402 30.62 1.32 -18.89
CA GLY A 402 29.34 1.86 -19.36
C GLY A 402 28.29 1.75 -18.28
N VAL A 403 27.20 2.51 -18.42
CA VAL A 403 26.12 2.56 -17.42
C VAL A 403 24.78 2.68 -18.14
N VAL A 404 23.80 1.89 -17.71
CA VAL A 404 22.38 2.12 -17.99
C VAL A 404 21.77 2.69 -16.72
N ALA A 405 21.35 3.93 -16.77
CA ALA A 405 20.72 4.65 -15.66
C ALA A 405 19.25 4.90 -15.94
N ILE A 406 18.42 4.84 -14.89
CA ILE A 406 17.02 5.26 -14.95
C ILE A 406 16.78 6.27 -13.83
N SER A 407 16.04 7.32 -14.16
CA SER A 407 15.51 8.26 -13.17
C SER A 407 14.03 8.53 -13.43
N TRP A 408 13.27 8.79 -12.35
CA TRP A 408 11.86 9.13 -12.43
C TRP A 408 11.46 10.03 -11.27
N PHE A 409 10.38 10.78 -11.47
CA PHE A 409 9.77 11.58 -10.41
C PHE A 409 8.54 10.85 -9.87
N HIS A 410 8.40 10.83 -8.56
CA HIS A 410 7.26 10.23 -7.89
C HIS A 410 6.88 10.98 -6.63
N GLY A 411 5.58 11.08 -6.38
CA GLY A 411 4.99 11.60 -5.16
C GLY A 411 3.62 10.98 -4.92
N ILE A 412 3.16 11.02 -3.68
CA ILE A 412 1.84 10.54 -3.28
C ILE A 412 1.13 11.66 -2.55
N LEU A 413 -0.07 12.01 -3.00
CA LEU A 413 -0.94 12.96 -2.35
C LEU A 413 -2.12 12.22 -1.72
N ILE A 414 -2.20 12.24 -0.40
CA ILE A 414 -3.34 11.71 0.33
C ILE A 414 -4.41 12.79 0.43
N TYR A 415 -5.56 12.54 -0.20
CA TYR A 415 -6.69 13.48 -0.16
C TYR A 415 -7.45 13.38 1.15
N ARG A 416 -7.72 12.14 1.57
CA ARG A 416 -8.60 11.85 2.70
C ARG A 416 -8.09 10.65 3.48
N ASN A 417 -7.43 10.93 4.58
CA ASN A 417 -6.85 9.90 5.44
C ASN A 417 -7.92 8.99 6.08
N GLU A 418 -9.14 9.51 6.28
CA GLU A 418 -10.25 8.75 6.87
C GLU A 418 -10.73 7.60 5.99
N ARG A 419 -10.42 7.64 4.69
CA ARG A 419 -10.79 6.62 3.71
C ARG A 419 -9.76 5.54 3.50
N ILE A 420 -8.56 5.72 4.09
CA ILE A 420 -7.48 4.75 4.07
C ILE A 420 -7.37 4.16 5.47
N ARG A 421 -7.52 2.85 5.57
CA ARG A 421 -7.56 2.14 6.86
C ARG A 421 -6.82 0.83 6.76
N GLN A 422 -6.36 0.30 7.88
CA GLN A 422 -5.75 -1.02 7.90
C GLN A 422 -6.25 -1.85 9.06
N ILE A 423 -6.39 -3.15 8.80
CA ILE A 423 -6.51 -4.18 9.84
C ILE A 423 -5.17 -4.88 9.89
N LEU A 424 -4.60 -5.00 11.08
CA LEU A 424 -3.43 -5.85 11.32
C LEU A 424 -3.88 -7.18 11.88
N THR A 425 -3.34 -8.25 11.34
CA THR A 425 -3.71 -9.62 11.69
C THR A 425 -2.50 -10.52 11.60
N THR A 426 -2.55 -11.66 12.27
CA THR A 426 -1.60 -12.75 12.10
C THR A 426 -2.09 -13.71 11.03
N ALA A 427 -1.18 -14.43 10.39
CA ALA A 427 -1.50 -15.38 9.33
C ALA A 427 -1.09 -16.80 9.73
N LYS A 428 -1.89 -17.77 9.26
CA LYS A 428 -1.63 -19.19 9.39
C LYS A 428 -1.20 -19.76 8.06
N LEU A 429 -0.23 -20.66 8.06
CA LEU A 429 0.08 -21.48 6.90
C LEU A 429 -1.10 -22.38 6.55
N ALA A 430 -1.28 -22.66 5.27
CA ALA A 430 -2.32 -23.55 4.75
C ALA A 430 -2.12 -25.00 5.20
#